data_5dd6c6029d63213ff5a9f81d03e64444
#
_entry.id   5dd6c6029d63213ff5a9f81d03e64444
#
_cell.length_a   1.000
_cell.length_b   1.000
_cell.length_c   1.000
_cell.angle_alpha   90.00
_cell.angle_beta   90.00
_cell.angle_gamma   90.00
#
_symmetry.space_group_name_H-M   'P 1'
#
loop_
_entity.id
_entity.type
_entity.pdbx_description
1 polymer ?
#
loop_
_entity_poly.entity_id
_entity_poly.type
_entity_poly.pdbx_seq_one_letter_code
_entity_poly.pdbx_strand_id
1 'polypeptide(L)'
;MRIVVLGKELEYDFFDADLLEKYEKENLRVKERIQEPTQYDGKTTADSLRIQCGIVNDFFDEVFGKGMSEELFGGKNNIKDHMEAFAAVADAAMNCNGELTALTEKYSPNRAERRQAEKQNSKNFNRNAAYHGN
;
A
#
# COMPACT_ATOMS: atom_id res chain seq x y z
N MET A 1 -2.35 14.98 2.16
CA MET A 1 -1.89 14.48 0.86
C MET A 1 -3.07 14.08 0.01
N ARG A 2 -3.13 14.59 -1.20
CA ARG A 2 -4.22 14.25 -2.14
C ARG A 2 -3.91 13.02 -2.93
N ILE A 3 -4.91 12.15 -3.04
CA ILE A 3 -4.81 10.93 -3.83
C ILE A 3 -5.94 10.97 -4.86
N VAL A 4 -5.60 10.79 -6.14
CA VAL A 4 -6.61 10.71 -7.18
C VAL A 4 -7.00 9.25 -7.38
N VAL A 5 -8.26 8.94 -7.12
CA VAL A 5 -8.81 7.59 -7.21
C VAL A 5 -10.03 7.62 -8.13
N LEU A 6 -9.95 6.98 -9.28
CA LEU A 6 -11.03 6.97 -10.28
C LEU A 6 -11.54 8.38 -10.62
N GLY A 7 -10.58 9.32 -10.74
CA GLY A 7 -10.90 10.71 -11.04
C GLY A 7 -11.41 11.55 -9.87
N LYS A 8 -11.53 10.98 -8.69
CA LYS A 8 -11.92 11.69 -7.47
C LYS A 8 -10.73 11.96 -6.58
N GLU A 9 -10.69 13.13 -5.96
CA GLU A 9 -9.62 13.48 -5.02
C GLU A 9 -10.00 13.04 -3.62
N LEU A 10 -9.10 12.26 -3.00
CA LEU A 10 -9.22 11.85 -1.60
C LEU A 10 -8.08 12.48 -0.81
N GLU A 11 -8.33 12.74 0.47
CA GLU A 11 -7.30 13.24 1.39
C GLU A 11 -6.93 12.15 2.39
N TYR A 12 -5.62 11.94 2.57
CA TYR A 12 -5.12 11.05 3.60
C TYR A 12 -3.69 11.44 3.97
N ASP A 13 -3.40 11.47 5.27
CA ASP A 13 -2.08 11.87 5.75
C ASP A 13 -1.27 10.64 6.17
N PHE A 14 -0.46 10.14 5.25
CA PHE A 14 0.43 9.01 5.51
C PHE A 14 1.63 9.38 6.40
N PHE A 15 1.85 10.67 6.68
CA PHE A 15 2.89 11.10 7.62
C PHE A 15 2.43 11.02 9.07
N ASP A 16 1.13 10.92 9.31
CA ASP A 16 0.58 10.69 10.65
C ASP A 16 0.70 9.21 10.98
N ALA A 17 1.42 8.90 12.07
CA ALA A 17 1.70 7.51 12.42
C ALA A 17 0.45 6.67 12.65
N ASP A 18 -0.57 7.24 13.28
CA ASP A 18 -1.81 6.51 13.57
C ASP A 18 -2.60 6.24 12.30
N LEU A 19 -2.64 7.20 11.39
CA LEU A 19 -3.31 7.02 10.10
C LEU A 19 -2.54 6.04 9.21
N LEU A 20 -1.22 6.11 9.22
CA LEU A 20 -0.39 5.16 8.48
C LEU A 20 -0.60 3.73 8.98
N GLU A 21 -0.63 3.55 10.30
CA GLU A 21 -0.89 2.24 10.91
C GLU A 21 -2.24 1.69 10.49
N LYS A 22 -3.27 2.53 10.50
CA LYS A 22 -4.61 2.14 10.07
C LYS A 22 -4.61 1.67 8.62
N TYR A 23 -3.96 2.42 7.74
CA TYR A 23 -3.82 2.05 6.33
C TYR A 23 -3.09 0.72 6.19
N GLU A 24 -1.96 0.56 6.88
CA GLU A 24 -1.16 -0.67 6.78
C GLU A 24 -1.95 -1.90 7.23
N LYS A 25 -2.69 -1.79 8.32
CA LYS A 25 -3.55 -2.87 8.82
C LYS A 25 -4.62 -3.25 7.80
N GLU A 26 -5.30 -2.25 7.25
CA GLU A 26 -6.38 -2.51 6.30
C GLU A 26 -5.84 -3.00 4.95
N ASN A 27 -4.69 -2.53 4.53
CA ASN A 27 -4.02 -3.01 3.32
C ASN A 27 -3.67 -4.51 3.45
N LEU A 28 -3.12 -4.90 4.59
CA LEU A 28 -2.81 -6.30 4.85
C LEU A 28 -4.09 -7.15 4.92
N ARG A 29 -5.12 -6.63 5.55
CA ARG A 29 -6.42 -7.31 5.66
C ARG A 29 -7.02 -7.62 4.29
N VAL A 30 -6.94 -6.68 3.35
CA VAL A 30 -7.42 -6.91 1.97
C VAL A 30 -6.69 -8.10 1.35
N LYS A 31 -5.37 -8.11 1.44
CA LYS A 31 -4.54 -9.19 0.86
C LYS A 31 -4.88 -10.54 1.47
N GLU A 32 -5.00 -10.61 2.78
CA GLU A 32 -5.33 -11.85 3.48
C GLU A 32 -6.73 -12.34 3.14
N ARG A 33 -7.70 -11.43 3.12
CA ARG A 33 -9.10 -11.80 2.84
C ARG A 33 -9.28 -12.26 1.39
N ILE A 34 -8.65 -11.60 0.43
CA ILE A 34 -8.75 -11.99 -0.98
C ILE A 34 -8.16 -13.39 -1.19
N GLN A 35 -7.08 -13.70 -0.49
CA GLN A 35 -6.37 -14.97 -0.66
C GLN A 35 -6.97 -16.14 0.11
N GLU A 36 -7.99 -15.92 0.93
CA GLU A 36 -8.61 -16.98 1.69
C GLU A 36 -9.42 -17.87 0.73
N PRO A 37 -8.98 -19.13 0.47
CA PRO A 37 -9.53 -19.92 -0.64
C PRO A 37 -10.93 -20.46 -0.41
N THR A 38 -11.31 -20.76 0.83
CA THR A 38 -12.58 -21.43 1.13
C THR A 38 -13.79 -20.56 0.82
N GLN A 39 -13.63 -19.25 0.83
CA GLN A 39 -14.74 -18.33 0.53
C GLN A 39 -15.21 -18.43 -0.93
N TYR A 40 -14.39 -18.98 -1.81
CA TYR A 40 -14.72 -19.13 -3.23
C TYR A 40 -15.29 -20.49 -3.57
N ASP A 41 -15.32 -21.41 -2.62
CA ASP A 41 -15.79 -22.77 -2.85
C ASP A 41 -17.25 -22.79 -3.30
N GLY A 42 -17.53 -23.44 -4.43
CA GLY A 42 -18.88 -23.54 -4.98
C GLY A 42 -19.41 -22.23 -5.56
N LYS A 43 -18.61 -21.19 -5.66
CA LYS A 43 -19.03 -19.90 -6.20
C LYS A 43 -18.79 -19.80 -7.69
N THR A 44 -19.66 -19.05 -8.38
CA THR A 44 -19.41 -18.68 -9.77
C THR A 44 -18.30 -17.64 -9.83
N THR A 45 -17.75 -17.42 -11.03
CA THR A 45 -16.77 -16.36 -11.23
C THR A 45 -17.36 -15.00 -10.82
N ALA A 46 -18.60 -14.73 -11.22
CA ALA A 46 -19.25 -13.46 -10.88
C ALA A 46 -19.39 -13.27 -9.36
N ASP A 47 -19.78 -14.32 -8.64
CA ASP A 47 -19.90 -14.25 -7.18
C ASP A 47 -18.54 -14.07 -6.51
N SER A 48 -17.52 -14.72 -7.02
CA SER A 48 -16.14 -14.56 -6.53
C SER A 48 -15.67 -13.09 -6.69
N LEU A 49 -15.98 -12.46 -7.82
CA LEU A 49 -15.66 -11.06 -8.04
C LEU A 49 -16.44 -10.14 -7.10
N ARG A 50 -17.70 -10.44 -6.82
CA ARG A 50 -18.49 -9.68 -5.85
C ARG A 50 -17.89 -9.76 -4.45
N ILE A 51 -17.39 -10.92 -4.07
CA ILE A 51 -16.70 -11.09 -2.78
C ILE A 51 -15.46 -10.18 -2.74
N GLN A 52 -14.65 -10.17 -3.78
CA GLN A 52 -13.45 -9.35 -3.84
C GLN A 52 -13.78 -7.86 -3.83
N CYS A 53 -14.79 -7.44 -4.58
CA CYS A 53 -15.26 -6.05 -4.55
C CYS A 53 -15.71 -5.64 -3.15
N GLY A 54 -16.41 -6.52 -2.44
CA GLY A 54 -16.84 -6.27 -1.06
C GLY A 54 -15.66 -6.06 -0.12
N ILE A 55 -14.61 -6.83 -0.29
CA ILE A 55 -13.39 -6.71 0.52
C ILE A 55 -12.74 -5.34 0.30
N VAL A 56 -12.65 -4.89 -0.95
CA VAL A 56 -12.10 -3.56 -1.28
C VAL A 56 -13.01 -2.45 -0.77
N ASN A 57 -14.34 -2.63 -0.85
CA ASN A 57 -15.28 -1.67 -0.30
C ASN A 57 -15.04 -1.45 1.19
N ASP A 58 -14.85 -2.53 1.95
CA ASP A 58 -14.57 -2.45 3.38
C ASP A 58 -13.27 -1.67 3.65
N PHE A 59 -12.25 -1.88 2.81
CA PHE A 59 -11.00 -1.13 2.91
C PHE A 59 -11.25 0.38 2.81
N PHE A 60 -11.97 0.81 1.80
CA PHE A 60 -12.22 2.24 1.58
C PHE A 60 -13.08 2.85 2.69
N ASP A 61 -14.08 2.12 3.16
CA ASP A 61 -14.94 2.60 4.23
C ASP A 61 -14.21 2.68 5.57
N GLU A 62 -13.29 1.75 5.83
CA GLU A 62 -12.50 1.77 7.07
C GLU A 62 -11.41 2.85 7.04
N VAL A 63 -10.71 3.01 5.93
CA VAL A 63 -9.58 3.94 5.84
C VAL A 63 -10.04 5.39 5.65
N PHE A 64 -11.01 5.61 4.76
CA PHE A 64 -11.41 6.97 4.39
C PHE A 64 -12.73 7.41 5.01
N GLY A 65 -13.45 6.49 5.62
CA GLY A 65 -14.71 6.81 6.28
C GLY A 65 -15.91 6.11 5.64
N LYS A 66 -16.91 5.84 6.45
CA LYS A 66 -18.12 5.16 6.05
C LYS A 66 -18.78 5.88 4.88
N GLY A 67 -19.12 5.13 3.83
CA GLY A 67 -19.74 5.67 2.64
C GLY A 67 -18.77 5.96 1.49
N MET A 68 -17.46 5.87 1.71
CA MET A 68 -16.50 6.17 0.66
C MET A 68 -16.60 5.18 -0.49
N SER A 69 -16.81 3.90 -0.22
CA SER A 69 -16.97 2.89 -1.27
C SER A 69 -18.16 3.21 -2.18
N GLU A 70 -19.25 3.69 -1.60
CA GLU A 70 -20.42 4.10 -2.37
C GLU A 70 -20.12 5.31 -3.26
N GLU A 71 -19.39 6.29 -2.74
CA GLU A 71 -18.96 7.44 -3.53
C GLU A 71 -18.08 7.05 -4.71
N LEU A 72 -17.17 6.11 -4.49
CA LEU A 72 -16.21 5.71 -5.53
C LEU A 72 -16.82 4.79 -6.56
N PHE A 73 -17.62 3.82 -6.14
CA PHE A 73 -18.07 2.74 -7.01
C PHE A 73 -19.56 2.78 -7.33
N GLY A 74 -20.34 3.59 -6.60
CA GLY A 74 -21.77 3.74 -6.86
C GLY A 74 -22.56 2.44 -6.75
N GLY A 75 -22.14 1.54 -5.87
CA GLY A 75 -22.78 0.23 -5.70
C GLY A 75 -22.48 -0.77 -6.79
N LYS A 76 -21.61 -0.46 -7.73
CA LYS A 76 -21.23 -1.37 -8.81
C LYS A 76 -20.12 -2.31 -8.37
N ASN A 77 -20.16 -3.53 -8.87
CA ASN A 77 -19.18 -4.56 -8.55
C ASN A 77 -18.23 -4.80 -9.74
N ASN A 78 -17.59 -3.74 -10.20
CA ASN A 78 -16.59 -3.81 -11.25
C ASN A 78 -15.22 -4.06 -10.61
N ILE A 79 -14.68 -5.26 -10.80
CA ILE A 79 -13.41 -5.64 -10.17
C ILE A 79 -12.23 -4.80 -10.67
N LYS A 80 -12.24 -4.42 -11.94
CA LYS A 80 -11.16 -3.59 -12.49
C LYS A 80 -11.11 -2.24 -11.79
N ASP A 81 -12.26 -1.59 -11.63
CA ASP A 81 -12.34 -0.30 -10.94
C ASP A 81 -11.90 -0.42 -9.48
N HIS A 82 -12.34 -1.49 -8.80
CA HIS A 82 -11.97 -1.72 -7.41
C HIS A 82 -10.46 -1.92 -7.25
N MET A 83 -9.85 -2.70 -8.13
CA MET A 83 -8.40 -2.96 -8.07
C MET A 83 -7.58 -1.74 -8.47
N GLU A 84 -8.03 -0.97 -9.46
CA GLU A 84 -7.38 0.30 -9.82
C GLU A 84 -7.43 1.30 -8.68
N ALA A 85 -8.57 1.40 -8.01
CA ALA A 85 -8.73 2.29 -6.86
C ALA A 85 -7.81 1.87 -5.71
N PHE A 86 -7.77 0.59 -5.39
CA PHE A 86 -6.90 0.07 -4.34
C PHE A 86 -5.42 0.33 -4.66
N ALA A 87 -5.02 0.06 -5.91
CA ALA A 87 -3.64 0.28 -6.36
C ALA A 87 -3.25 1.77 -6.28
N ALA A 88 -4.16 2.68 -6.61
CA ALA A 88 -3.88 4.12 -6.52
C ALA A 88 -3.52 4.54 -5.10
N VAL A 89 -4.22 4.02 -4.10
CA VAL A 89 -3.93 4.31 -2.69
C VAL A 89 -2.60 3.68 -2.29
N ALA A 90 -2.35 2.44 -2.69
CA ALA A 90 -1.09 1.75 -2.39
C ALA A 90 0.11 2.48 -2.99
N ASP A 91 0.00 2.95 -4.22
CA ASP A 91 1.06 3.73 -4.88
C ASP A 91 1.32 5.04 -4.15
N ALA A 92 0.27 5.73 -3.72
CA ALA A 92 0.41 6.96 -2.94
C ALA A 92 1.14 6.71 -1.62
N ALA A 93 0.81 5.62 -0.94
CA ALA A 93 1.47 5.23 0.30
C ALA A 93 2.96 4.92 0.08
N MET A 94 3.29 4.22 -1.00
CA MET A 94 4.68 3.92 -1.36
C MET A 94 5.48 5.18 -1.64
N ASN A 95 4.91 6.11 -2.40
CA ASN A 95 5.56 7.39 -2.68
C ASN A 95 5.80 8.19 -1.41
N CYS A 96 4.82 8.20 -0.52
CA CYS A 96 4.92 8.89 0.77
C CYS A 96 6.00 8.25 1.65
N ASN A 97 6.13 6.93 1.62
CA ASN A 97 7.16 6.21 2.37
C ASN A 97 8.57 6.63 1.92
N GLY A 98 8.77 6.84 0.62
CA GLY A 98 10.03 7.36 0.09
C GLY A 98 10.35 8.76 0.62
N GLU A 99 9.36 9.64 0.64
CA GLU A 99 9.51 10.99 1.22
C GLU A 99 9.79 10.94 2.72
N LEU A 100 9.12 10.05 3.43
CA LEU A 100 9.32 9.87 4.87
C LEU A 100 10.74 9.40 5.17
N THR A 101 11.26 8.48 4.40
CA THR A 101 12.65 8.00 4.52
C THR A 101 13.62 9.16 4.31
N ALA A 102 13.40 9.97 3.29
CA ALA A 102 14.25 11.13 3.01
C ALA A 102 14.23 12.14 4.15
N LEU A 103 13.06 12.39 4.74
CA LEU A 103 12.92 13.29 5.88
C LEU A 103 13.67 12.78 7.11
N THR A 104 13.52 11.50 7.43
CA THR A 104 14.18 10.92 8.60
C THR A 104 15.69 10.91 8.44
N GLU A 105 16.20 10.67 7.24
CA GLU A 105 17.63 10.73 6.95
C GLU A 105 18.17 12.15 7.11
N LYS A 106 17.42 13.14 6.64
CA LYS A 106 17.83 14.56 6.71
C LYS A 106 17.95 15.04 8.15
N TYR A 107 17.04 14.62 9.02
CA TYR A 107 16.94 15.13 10.39
C TYR A 107 17.44 14.16 11.45
N SER A 108 18.09 13.08 11.07
CA SER A 108 18.64 12.08 12.00
C SER A 108 20.10 11.79 11.67
N PRO A 109 21.05 12.60 12.19
CA PRO A 109 22.47 12.45 11.86
C PRO A 109 23.03 11.05 12.09
N ASN A 110 22.66 10.41 13.20
CA ASN A 110 23.12 9.06 13.52
C ASN A 110 22.71 8.04 12.47
N ARG A 111 21.53 8.23 11.91
CA ARG A 111 21.02 7.36 10.86
C ARG A 111 21.77 7.56 9.54
N ALA A 112 22.08 8.82 9.23
CA ALA A 112 22.86 9.15 8.04
C ALA A 112 24.26 8.57 8.12
N GLU A 113 24.91 8.68 9.29
CA GLU A 113 26.22 8.09 9.52
C GLU A 113 26.22 6.58 9.38
N ARG A 114 25.23 5.92 9.97
CA ARG A 114 25.06 4.48 9.86
C ARG A 114 24.92 4.05 8.41
N ARG A 115 24.16 4.81 7.63
CA ARG A 115 23.92 4.51 6.23
C ARG A 115 25.17 4.68 5.39
N GLN A 116 25.98 5.67 5.67
CA GLN A 116 27.28 5.84 5.02
C GLN A 116 28.22 4.69 5.33
N ALA A 117 28.25 4.24 6.57
CA ALA A 117 29.04 3.09 6.98
C ALA A 117 28.59 1.82 6.26
N GLU A 118 27.30 1.60 6.15
CA GLU A 118 26.73 0.47 5.42
C GLU A 118 27.09 0.51 3.93
N LYS A 119 27.03 1.69 3.30
CA LYS A 119 27.45 1.85 1.92
C LYS A 119 28.92 1.54 1.70
N GLN A 120 29.78 1.97 2.62
CA GLN A 120 31.21 1.68 2.54
C GLN A 120 31.48 0.20 2.70
N ASN A 121 30.83 -0.44 3.65
CA ASN A 121 30.95 -1.88 3.83
C ASN A 121 30.44 -2.65 2.62
N SER A 122 29.35 -2.20 2.04
CA SER A 122 28.79 -2.80 0.83
C SER A 122 29.75 -2.67 -0.36
N LYS A 123 30.39 -1.51 -0.53
CA LYS A 123 31.39 -1.32 -1.58
C LYS A 123 32.60 -2.22 -1.38
N ASN A 124 33.09 -2.33 -0.16
CA ASN A 124 34.22 -3.21 0.16
C ASN A 124 33.88 -4.67 -0.07
N PHE A 125 32.67 -5.07 0.31
CA PHE A 125 32.19 -6.43 0.08
C PHE A 125 32.09 -6.73 -1.43
N ASN A 126 31.51 -5.82 -2.21
CA ASN A 126 31.38 -5.98 -3.65
C ASN A 126 32.75 -6.06 -4.34
N ARG A 127 33.71 -5.30 -3.87
CA ARG A 127 35.07 -5.35 -4.41
C ARG A 127 35.68 -6.71 -4.20
N ASN A 128 35.58 -7.26 -3.00
CA ASN A 128 36.05 -8.61 -2.70
C ASN A 128 35.29 -9.67 -3.49
N ALA A 129 33.99 -9.52 -3.61
CA ALA A 129 33.15 -10.42 -4.38
C ALA A 129 33.52 -10.41 -5.87
N ALA A 130 33.91 -9.26 -6.42
CA ALA A 130 34.37 -9.15 -7.80
C ALA A 130 35.66 -9.99 -8.02
N TYR A 131 36.55 -10.00 -7.06
CA TYR A 131 37.78 -10.85 -7.15
C TYR A 131 37.44 -12.32 -7.07
N HIS A 132 36.31 -12.67 -6.50
CA HIS A 132 35.86 -14.06 -6.36
C HIS A 132 34.87 -14.47 -7.45
N GLY A 133 34.75 -13.69 -8.51
CA GLY A 133 33.88 -14.00 -9.62
C GLY A 133 32.41 -13.63 -9.40
N ASN A 134 32.17 -12.70 -8.55
CA ASN A 134 30.81 -12.23 -8.28
C ASN A 134 30.58 -10.86 -8.89
#